data_899b108923214633965feb48a67b8d77
#
_entry.id   899b108923214633965feb48a67b8d77
#
_cell.length_a   1.000
_cell.length_b   1.000
_cell.length_c   1.000
_cell.angle_alpha   90.00
_cell.angle_beta   90.00
_cell.angle_gamma   90.00
#
_symmetry.space_group_name_H-M   'P 1'
#
loop_
_entity.id
_entity.type
_entity.pdbx_description
1 polymer ?
#
loop_
_entity_poly.entity_id
_entity_poly.type
_entity_poly.pdbx_seq_one_letter_code
_entity_poly.pdbx_strand_id
1 'polypeptide(L)'
;MRTIDTFSYKLGAADCFCEMVEAGVKKIALAHPCDTREERDSFHEEYEKLCQEYHVKQYDEDEGFITDLFPVSMNKDRFNVIFYQDDKVLQEYLDLKEEKKQAQATGTYTPEKRRDIAWRYGKLLSYTDEGIQRLLDQNQEKE
;
A
#
# COMPACT_ATOMS: atom_id res chain seq x y z
N MET A 1 -1.95 -20.09 26.55
CA MET A 1 -2.20 -19.06 25.53
C MET A 1 -0.95 -18.89 24.66
N ARG A 2 -1.14 -18.80 23.37
CA ARG A 2 -0.01 -18.58 22.45
C ARG A 2 0.24 -17.10 22.26
N THR A 3 1.50 -16.70 22.18
CA THR A 3 1.90 -15.33 21.88
C THR A 3 2.19 -15.23 20.39
N ILE A 4 1.71 -14.14 19.75
CA ILE A 4 2.00 -13.88 18.36
C ILE A 4 3.36 -13.20 18.25
N ASP A 5 4.28 -13.84 17.50
CA ASP A 5 5.53 -13.20 17.12
C ASP A 5 5.25 -12.21 15.99
N THR A 6 5.40 -10.93 16.30
CA THR A 6 5.06 -9.84 15.36
C THR A 6 5.87 -9.90 14.07
N PHE A 7 7.16 -10.20 14.16
CA PHE A 7 8.01 -10.31 12.97
C PHE A 7 7.52 -11.43 12.06
N SER A 8 7.31 -12.62 12.62
CA SER A 8 6.82 -13.77 11.84
C SER A 8 5.42 -13.53 11.26
N TYR A 9 4.55 -12.84 12.00
CA TYR A 9 3.22 -12.49 11.53
C TYR A 9 3.29 -11.58 10.29
N LYS A 10 4.08 -10.51 10.36
CA LYS A 10 4.25 -9.58 9.24
C LYS A 10 4.92 -10.25 8.05
N LEU A 11 5.91 -11.11 8.31
CA LEU A 11 6.57 -11.86 7.23
C LEU A 11 5.62 -12.83 6.55
N GLY A 12 4.78 -13.53 7.29
CA GLY A 12 3.76 -14.42 6.74
C GLY A 12 2.74 -13.69 5.87
N ALA A 13 2.33 -12.48 6.29
CA ALA A 13 1.45 -11.64 5.48
C ALA A 13 2.13 -11.25 4.16
N ALA A 14 3.41 -10.85 4.21
CA ALA A 14 4.17 -10.50 3.03
C ALA A 14 4.32 -11.69 2.06
N ASP A 15 4.53 -12.88 2.59
CA ASP A 15 4.60 -14.11 1.79
C ASP A 15 3.32 -14.28 0.95
N CYS A 16 2.16 -14.20 1.59
CA CYS A 16 0.88 -14.30 0.89
C CYS A 16 0.70 -13.20 -0.15
N PHE A 17 1.09 -11.96 0.15
CA PHE A 17 0.96 -10.85 -0.78
C PHE A 17 1.88 -11.02 -2.00
N CYS A 18 3.10 -11.49 -1.81
CA CYS A 18 4.00 -11.76 -2.93
C CYS A 18 3.43 -12.83 -3.86
N GLU A 19 2.86 -13.90 -3.32
CA GLU A 19 2.18 -14.92 -4.10
C GLU A 19 1.02 -14.32 -4.91
N MET A 20 0.21 -13.46 -4.31
CA MET A 20 -0.92 -12.82 -5.00
C MET A 20 -0.45 -11.91 -6.15
N VAL A 21 0.66 -11.22 -5.97
CA VAL A 21 1.23 -10.36 -7.03
C VAL A 21 1.76 -11.21 -8.18
N GLU A 22 2.52 -12.25 -7.88
CA GLU A 22 3.01 -13.17 -8.92
C GLU A 22 1.87 -13.83 -9.68
N ALA A 23 0.84 -14.25 -8.99
CA ALA A 23 -0.32 -14.92 -9.60
C ALA A 23 -1.22 -13.97 -10.41
N GLY A 24 -0.95 -12.66 -10.39
CA GLY A 24 -1.76 -11.68 -11.10
C GLY A 24 -3.08 -11.31 -10.41
N VAL A 25 -3.27 -11.75 -9.18
CA VAL A 25 -4.47 -11.40 -8.38
C VAL A 25 -4.41 -9.95 -7.92
N LYS A 26 -3.22 -9.45 -7.61
CA LYS A 26 -2.99 -8.06 -7.22
C LYS A 26 -1.92 -7.43 -8.11
N LYS A 27 -2.17 -6.19 -8.53
CA LYS A 27 -1.18 -5.41 -9.28
C LYS A 27 -0.03 -5.00 -8.37
N ILE A 28 -0.36 -4.44 -7.21
CA ILE A 28 0.58 -4.13 -6.13
C ILE A 28 0.00 -4.61 -4.81
N ALA A 29 0.87 -4.86 -3.85
CA ALA A 29 0.46 -5.20 -2.50
C ALA A 29 1.30 -4.41 -1.49
N LEU A 30 0.65 -3.93 -0.44
CA LEU A 30 1.32 -3.27 0.67
C LEU A 30 1.65 -4.31 1.72
N ALA A 31 2.89 -4.31 2.20
CA ALA A 31 3.25 -5.10 3.37
C ALA A 31 2.55 -4.55 4.61
N HIS A 32 2.72 -5.20 5.74
CA HIS A 32 2.18 -4.69 6.99
C HIS A 32 2.97 -3.43 7.41
N PRO A 33 2.30 -2.30 7.70
CA PRO A 33 3.01 -1.07 8.05
C PRO A 33 3.83 -1.21 9.33
N CYS A 34 4.96 -0.48 9.37
CA CYS A 34 5.86 -0.40 10.52
C CYS A 34 5.86 1.00 11.10
N ASP A 35 6.08 1.09 12.42
CA ASP A 35 6.09 2.38 13.12
C ASP A 35 7.37 3.17 12.87
N THR A 36 8.47 2.48 12.59
CA THR A 36 9.77 3.10 12.34
C THR A 36 10.40 2.60 11.07
N ARG A 37 11.31 3.41 10.51
CA ARG A 37 12.11 3.01 9.35
C ARG A 37 12.98 1.80 9.68
N GLU A 38 13.57 1.78 10.88
CA GLU A 38 14.43 0.70 11.33
C GLU A 38 13.67 -0.63 11.37
N GLU A 39 12.45 -0.62 11.88
CA GLU A 39 11.60 -1.82 11.89
C GLU A 39 11.32 -2.29 10.45
N ARG A 40 10.92 -1.37 9.56
CA ARG A 40 10.66 -1.70 8.15
C ARG A 40 11.92 -2.27 7.49
N ASP A 41 13.06 -1.64 7.71
CA ASP A 41 14.33 -2.08 7.09
C ASP A 41 14.77 -3.43 7.62
N SER A 42 14.37 -3.80 8.83
CA SER A 42 14.69 -5.11 9.41
C SER A 42 14.11 -6.29 8.62
N PHE A 43 13.12 -6.04 7.76
CA PHE A 43 12.52 -7.06 6.90
C PHE A 43 13.22 -7.21 5.54
N HIS A 44 14.12 -6.30 5.15
CA HIS A 44 14.66 -6.25 3.79
C HIS A 44 15.26 -7.58 3.32
N GLU A 45 16.04 -8.23 4.17
CA GLU A 45 16.67 -9.51 3.82
C GLU A 45 15.64 -10.60 3.57
N GLU A 46 14.68 -10.74 4.46
CA GLU A 46 13.62 -11.75 4.33
C GLU A 46 12.69 -11.43 3.15
N TYR A 47 12.36 -10.16 2.96
CA TYR A 47 11.54 -9.73 1.82
C TYR A 47 12.27 -9.96 0.49
N GLU A 48 13.60 -9.80 0.46
CA GLU A 48 14.38 -10.11 -0.75
C GLU A 48 14.29 -11.58 -1.12
N LYS A 49 14.30 -12.47 -0.13
CA LYS A 49 14.11 -13.91 -0.35
C LYS A 49 12.73 -14.19 -0.94
N LEU A 50 11.69 -13.53 -0.42
CA LEU A 50 10.33 -13.66 -0.96
C LEU A 50 10.26 -13.12 -2.39
N CYS A 51 10.91 -12.01 -2.67
CA CYS A 51 10.95 -11.43 -4.01
C CYS A 51 11.59 -12.38 -5.01
N GLN A 52 12.67 -13.04 -4.63
CA GLN A 52 13.33 -14.04 -5.47
C GLN A 52 12.44 -15.27 -5.70
N GLU A 53 11.79 -15.74 -4.64
CA GLU A 53 10.90 -16.91 -4.71
C GLU A 53 9.70 -16.67 -5.64
N TYR A 54 9.05 -15.50 -5.52
CA TYR A 54 7.82 -15.19 -6.23
C TYR A 54 8.03 -14.33 -7.48
N HIS A 55 9.27 -14.01 -7.85
CA HIS A 55 9.59 -13.21 -9.03
C HIS A 55 8.90 -11.83 -8.99
N VAL A 56 8.90 -11.21 -7.84
CA VAL A 56 8.36 -9.85 -7.63
C VAL A 56 9.50 -8.94 -7.15
N LYS A 57 9.19 -7.65 -7.04
CA LYS A 57 10.13 -6.62 -6.60
C LYS A 57 9.57 -5.93 -5.37
N GLN A 58 10.45 -5.31 -4.58
CA GLN A 58 10.05 -4.51 -3.43
C GLN A 58 10.47 -3.06 -3.61
N TYR A 59 9.62 -2.15 -3.13
CA TYR A 59 9.86 -0.71 -3.13
C TYR A 59 9.62 -0.18 -1.72
N ASP A 60 10.59 0.57 -1.19
CA ASP A 60 10.48 1.17 0.13
C ASP A 60 9.56 2.39 0.09
N GLU A 61 8.44 2.30 0.79
CA GLU A 61 7.52 3.42 0.94
C GLU A 61 7.81 4.13 2.27
N ASP A 62 8.53 5.25 2.19
CA ASP A 62 8.90 6.05 3.35
C ASP A 62 7.80 7.01 3.80
N GLU A 63 6.85 7.27 2.92
CA GLU A 63 5.74 8.18 3.18
C GLU A 63 4.44 7.52 2.74
N GLY A 64 3.68 6.99 3.70
CA GLY A 64 2.42 6.31 3.42
C GLY A 64 1.48 7.16 2.59
N PHE A 65 0.83 6.55 1.60
CA PHE A 65 -0.11 7.25 0.73
C PHE A 65 -1.45 7.43 1.47
N ILE A 66 -1.75 8.66 1.83
CA ILE A 66 -2.96 9.00 2.58
C ILE A 66 -4.07 9.37 1.59
N THR A 67 -5.15 8.61 1.64
CA THR A 67 -6.38 8.86 0.89
C THR A 67 -7.57 8.51 1.78
N ASP A 68 -8.78 8.81 1.31
CA ASP A 68 -9.99 8.42 2.04
C ASP A 68 -10.29 6.91 1.96
N LEU A 69 -9.48 6.13 1.22
CA LEU A 69 -9.66 4.68 1.13
C LEU A 69 -9.41 3.97 2.46
N PHE A 70 -8.41 4.42 3.20
CA PHE A 70 -8.05 3.85 4.51
C PHE A 70 -8.02 4.93 5.58
N PRO A 71 -8.22 4.56 6.86
CA PRO A 71 -8.04 5.50 7.95
C PRO A 71 -6.66 6.18 7.91
N VAL A 72 -6.63 7.48 8.16
CA VAL A 72 -5.38 8.27 8.15
C VAL A 72 -4.33 7.64 9.06
N SER A 73 -4.72 7.18 10.25
CA SER A 73 -3.79 6.59 11.23
C SER A 73 -3.11 5.31 10.73
N MET A 74 -3.66 4.66 9.71
CA MET A 74 -3.08 3.43 9.16
C MET A 74 -1.77 3.69 8.40
N ASN A 75 -1.65 4.86 7.78
CA ASN A 75 -0.52 5.17 6.89
C ASN A 75 0.31 6.38 7.31
N LYS A 76 -0.28 7.30 8.10
CA LYS A 76 0.41 8.53 8.51
C LYS A 76 1.59 8.19 9.41
N ASP A 77 2.76 8.75 9.07
CA ASP A 77 4.01 8.55 9.80
C ASP A 77 4.40 7.07 9.93
N ARG A 78 3.97 6.26 8.96
CA ARG A 78 4.26 4.84 8.89
C ARG A 78 5.18 4.53 7.71
N PHE A 79 5.96 3.46 7.86
CA PHE A 79 6.91 2.98 6.86
C PHE A 79 6.45 1.63 6.36
N ASN A 80 6.50 1.46 5.04
CA ASN A 80 5.99 0.23 4.45
C ASN A 80 6.90 -0.24 3.31
N VAL A 81 6.53 -1.37 2.73
CA VAL A 81 7.13 -1.92 1.51
C VAL A 81 5.98 -2.21 0.55
N ILE A 82 6.18 -1.88 -0.71
CA ILE A 82 5.25 -2.23 -1.78
C ILE A 82 5.86 -3.35 -2.59
N PHE A 83 5.09 -4.43 -2.78
CA PHE A 83 5.46 -5.53 -3.68
C PHE A 83 4.76 -5.34 -5.01
N TYR A 84 5.50 -5.52 -6.09
CA TYR A 84 5.01 -5.34 -7.46
C TYR A 84 5.82 -6.21 -8.42
N GLN A 85 5.31 -6.44 -9.61
CA GLN A 85 6.01 -7.19 -10.65
C GLN A 85 6.30 -6.31 -11.86
N ASP A 86 5.33 -5.52 -12.29
CA ASP A 86 5.43 -4.64 -13.46
C ASP A 86 5.84 -3.22 -13.02
N ASP A 87 6.99 -2.76 -13.54
CA ASP A 87 7.50 -1.42 -13.25
C ASP A 87 6.50 -0.32 -13.63
N LYS A 88 5.67 -0.56 -14.65
CA LYS A 88 4.63 0.42 -15.07
C LYS A 88 3.59 0.61 -13.99
N VAL A 89 3.24 -0.46 -13.27
CA VAL A 89 2.25 -0.39 -12.20
C VAL A 89 2.80 0.39 -11.01
N LEU A 90 4.06 0.19 -10.66
CA LEU A 90 4.70 1.01 -9.63
C LEU A 90 4.72 2.48 -10.05
N GLN A 91 5.02 2.75 -11.31
CA GLN A 91 5.04 4.13 -11.82
C GLN A 91 3.65 4.76 -11.74
N GLU A 92 2.59 4.02 -12.07
CA GLU A 92 1.20 4.51 -11.91
C GLU A 92 0.91 4.91 -10.46
N TYR A 93 1.38 4.12 -9.51
CA TYR A 93 1.24 4.43 -8.08
C TYR A 93 1.98 5.72 -7.72
N LEU A 94 3.23 5.85 -8.15
CA LEU A 94 4.04 7.05 -7.88
C LEU A 94 3.44 8.30 -8.54
N ASP A 95 2.94 8.15 -9.76
CA ASP A 95 2.28 9.24 -10.49
C ASP A 95 1.00 9.67 -9.78
N LEU A 96 0.24 8.74 -9.23
CA LEU A 96 -0.98 9.04 -8.48
C LEU A 96 -0.67 9.83 -7.20
N LYS A 97 0.41 9.46 -6.50
CA LYS A 97 0.89 10.22 -5.32
C LYS A 97 1.27 11.64 -5.72
N GLU A 98 1.98 11.80 -6.82
CA GLU A 98 2.40 13.11 -7.31
C GLU A 98 1.20 13.94 -7.76
N GLU A 99 0.22 13.33 -8.41
CA GLU A 99 -1.01 14.00 -8.82
C GLU A 99 -1.74 14.63 -7.61
N LYS A 100 -1.81 13.88 -6.49
CA LYS A 100 -2.37 14.41 -5.25
C LYS A 100 -1.59 15.62 -4.75
N LYS A 101 -0.25 15.52 -4.71
CA LYS A 101 0.61 16.63 -4.27
C LYS A 101 0.40 17.87 -5.11
N GLN A 102 0.33 17.72 -6.43
CA GLN A 102 0.10 18.83 -7.35
C GLN A 102 -1.29 19.44 -7.16
N ALA A 103 -2.32 18.62 -6.97
CA ALA A 103 -3.67 19.12 -6.72
C ALA A 103 -3.74 19.93 -5.42
N GLN A 104 -3.06 19.46 -4.37
CA GLN A 104 -2.98 20.20 -3.11
C GLN A 104 -2.23 21.51 -3.27
N ALA A 105 -1.11 21.52 -4.01
CA ALA A 105 -0.30 22.70 -4.23
C ALA A 105 -1.03 23.77 -5.07
N THR A 106 -1.91 23.38 -5.99
CA THR A 106 -2.63 24.27 -6.88
C THR A 106 -4.05 24.60 -6.41
N GLY A 107 -4.45 24.11 -5.24
CA GLY A 107 -5.79 24.33 -4.69
C GLY A 107 -6.90 23.60 -5.44
N THR A 108 -6.57 22.54 -6.18
CA THR A 108 -7.54 21.76 -6.96
C THR A 108 -7.88 20.41 -6.32
N TYR A 109 -7.49 20.20 -5.07
CA TYR A 109 -7.79 18.97 -4.33
C TYR A 109 -9.21 19.05 -3.75
N THR A 110 -10.19 19.08 -4.65
CA THR A 110 -11.62 19.16 -4.34
C THR A 110 -12.13 17.84 -3.77
N PRO A 111 -13.35 17.81 -3.18
CA PRO A 111 -13.96 16.55 -2.75
C PRO A 111 -14.06 15.51 -3.86
N GLU A 112 -14.37 15.93 -5.08
CA GLU A 112 -14.41 15.04 -6.25
C GLU A 112 -13.03 14.47 -6.57
N LYS A 113 -12.00 15.31 -6.51
CA LYS A 113 -10.62 14.89 -6.76
C LYS A 113 -10.12 13.92 -5.68
N ARG A 114 -10.46 14.18 -4.42
CA ARG A 114 -10.14 13.28 -3.31
C ARG A 114 -10.74 11.89 -3.54
N ARG A 115 -12.01 11.85 -3.92
CA ARG A 115 -12.70 10.59 -4.20
C ARG A 115 -12.07 9.87 -5.40
N ASP A 116 -11.77 10.59 -6.46
CA ASP A 116 -11.12 10.03 -7.65
C ASP A 116 -9.78 9.38 -7.32
N ILE A 117 -8.94 10.07 -6.55
CA ILE A 117 -7.64 9.55 -6.15
C ILE A 117 -7.78 8.31 -5.27
N ALA A 118 -8.66 8.34 -4.28
CA ALA A 118 -8.92 7.20 -3.42
C ALA A 118 -9.44 6.00 -4.23
N TRP A 119 -10.32 6.24 -5.19
CA TRP A 119 -10.86 5.20 -6.07
C TRP A 119 -9.77 4.54 -6.91
N ARG A 120 -8.96 5.38 -7.57
CA ARG A 120 -7.86 4.88 -8.41
C ARG A 120 -6.81 4.13 -7.61
N TYR A 121 -6.54 4.56 -6.38
CA TYR A 121 -5.67 3.82 -5.47
C TYR A 121 -6.24 2.43 -5.17
N GLY A 122 -7.53 2.35 -4.89
CA GLY A 122 -8.20 1.07 -4.69
C GLY A 122 -8.10 0.15 -5.90
N LYS A 123 -8.21 0.70 -7.11
CA LYS A 123 -8.04 -0.08 -8.34
C LYS A 123 -6.61 -0.59 -8.51
N LEU A 124 -5.61 0.20 -8.15
CA LEU A 124 -4.21 -0.25 -8.14
C LEU A 124 -3.99 -1.40 -7.15
N LEU A 125 -4.69 -1.39 -6.03
CA LEU A 125 -4.65 -2.48 -5.04
C LEU A 125 -5.50 -3.70 -5.47
N SER A 126 -6.13 -3.63 -6.64
CA SER A 126 -6.96 -4.69 -7.24
C SER A 126 -8.26 -4.97 -6.49
N TYR A 127 -8.78 -3.97 -5.78
CA TYR A 127 -10.08 -4.08 -5.13
C TYR A 127 -11.21 -3.95 -6.15
N THR A 128 -12.33 -4.61 -5.88
CA THR A 128 -13.55 -4.46 -6.66
C THR A 128 -14.20 -3.09 -6.39
N ASP A 129 -15.06 -2.66 -7.31
CA ASP A 129 -15.80 -1.40 -7.13
C ASP A 129 -16.61 -1.43 -5.82
N GLU A 130 -17.28 -2.54 -5.52
CA GLU A 130 -18.01 -2.72 -4.28
C GLU A 130 -17.09 -2.66 -3.06
N GLY A 131 -15.91 -3.26 -3.16
CA GLY A 131 -14.90 -3.23 -2.10
C GLY A 131 -14.42 -1.83 -1.81
N ILE A 132 -14.12 -1.06 -2.85
CA ILE A 132 -13.69 0.34 -2.73
C ILE A 132 -14.79 1.18 -2.08
N GLN A 133 -16.03 1.06 -2.57
CA GLN A 133 -17.15 1.81 -2.01
C GLN A 133 -17.36 1.49 -0.53
N ARG A 134 -17.26 0.22 -0.16
CA ARG A 134 -17.38 -0.21 1.24
C ARG A 134 -16.31 0.41 2.13
N LEU A 135 -15.05 0.42 1.67
CA LEU A 135 -13.95 1.02 2.41
C LEU A 135 -14.15 2.52 2.60
N LEU A 136 -14.58 3.22 1.55
CA LEU A 136 -14.88 4.66 1.64
C LEU A 136 -16.00 4.93 2.63
N ASP A 137 -17.06 4.12 2.60
CA ASP A 137 -18.21 4.30 3.48
C ASP A 137 -17.90 4.00 4.95
N GLN A 138 -17.04 3.00 5.21
CA GLN A 138 -16.68 2.56 6.55
C GLN A 138 -15.59 3.41 7.20
N ASN A 139 -14.82 4.16 6.43
CA ASN A 139 -13.71 4.93 6.96
C ASN A 139 -14.21 6.10 7.81
N GLN A 140 -13.89 6.07 9.12
CA GLN A 140 -14.23 7.11 10.08
C GLN A 140 -13.10 8.13 10.27
N GLU A 141 -11.94 7.92 9.65
CA GLU A 141 -10.78 8.79 9.75
C GLU A 141 -10.35 9.26 8.37
N LYS A 142 -11.21 10.02 7.69
CA LYS A 142 -10.90 10.62 6.39
C LYS A 142 -9.91 11.78 6.54
N GLU A 143 -9.17 12.08 5.48
CA GLU A 143 -8.21 13.20 5.48
C GLU A 143 -8.91 14.57 5.49
#